data_1750b63309053fe48d7227660a77685b
#
_entry.id   1750b63309053fe48d7227660a77685b
#
_cell.length_a   1.000
_cell.length_b   1.000
_cell.length_c   1.000
_cell.angle_alpha   90.00
_cell.angle_beta   90.00
_cell.angle_gamma   90.00
#
_symmetry.space_group_name_H-M   'P 1'
#
loop_
_entity.id
_entity.type
_entity.pdbx_description
1 polymer ?
#
loop_
_entity_poly.entity_id
_entity_poly.type
_entity_poly.pdbx_seq_one_letter_code
_entity_poly.pdbx_strand_id
1 'polypeptide(L)'
;MSRVVKKTGKRILKFIIESTAVILIIYGVFSAGGHIKDRKDAIKQQEMAKQEEQNEENKKEEPVVENRKLSDTELNEALDRVIEQYKGNNEIGIVYKNFSTGYRYSQEDNHYFTAASTIKVVYAMKIYDRIRKGELSKNADIFYNEKFLEDGNGQITNNEKKDSYKLDYVIQNMIQYSDNTATNMLMGNSATASVFVVKYLSELGVTLPQEEAQNNRITPAMMEVVWTKLYKERDKYPELIKYLENSDEGEWIKEGIPNKKIASKYGALDANYHDTAIVFGDKDYMLLIYTNNLSNSGQSIKNIAKKIDEITNKNM
;
A
#
# COMPACT_ATOMS: atom_id res chain seq x y z
N MET A 1 48.11 21.28 19.75
CA MET A 1 48.28 21.06 18.29
C MET A 1 48.02 19.60 17.79
N SER A 2 47.80 18.60 18.64
CA SER A 2 47.75 17.17 18.18
C SER A 2 46.37 16.64 17.78
N ARG A 3 45.27 17.25 18.19
CA ARG A 3 43.89 16.75 17.87
C ARG A 3 43.35 17.16 16.47
N VAL A 4 43.75 18.35 15.99
CA VAL A 4 43.31 18.86 14.68
C VAL A 4 43.99 18.11 13.53
N VAL A 5 45.26 17.79 13.65
CA VAL A 5 46.05 17.09 12.63
C VAL A 5 45.54 15.63 12.43
N LYS A 6 45.13 14.94 13.51
CA LYS A 6 44.56 13.58 13.43
C LYS A 6 43.17 13.55 12.71
N LYS A 7 42.36 14.59 12.86
CA LYS A 7 41.05 14.69 12.25
C LYS A 7 41.13 14.95 10.74
N THR A 8 42.10 15.78 10.34
CA THR A 8 42.37 16.11 8.92
C THR A 8 42.97 14.91 8.19
N GLY A 9 43.89 14.17 8.78
CA GLY A 9 44.50 12.99 8.19
C GLY A 9 43.49 11.84 7.95
N LYS A 10 42.53 11.65 8.88
CA LYS A 10 41.45 10.65 8.68
C LYS A 10 40.47 11.03 7.55
N ARG A 11 40.19 12.33 7.37
CA ARG A 11 39.36 12.81 6.26
C ARG A 11 40.03 12.67 4.90
N ILE A 12 41.33 12.96 4.81
CA ILE A 12 42.11 12.82 3.58
C ILE A 12 42.24 11.35 3.21
N LEU A 13 42.50 10.46 4.18
CA LEU A 13 42.58 9.01 3.94
C LEU A 13 41.26 8.43 3.48
N LYS A 14 40.13 8.86 4.07
CA LYS A 14 38.78 8.46 3.66
C LYS A 14 38.51 8.92 2.21
N PHE A 15 38.84 10.16 1.86
CA PHE A 15 38.65 10.70 0.51
C PHE A 15 39.51 9.98 -0.56
N ILE A 16 40.74 9.58 -0.22
CA ILE A 16 41.61 8.81 -1.12
C ILE A 16 41.06 7.40 -1.34
N ILE A 17 40.55 6.72 -0.30
CA ILE A 17 39.96 5.39 -0.43
C ILE A 17 38.68 5.44 -1.28
N GLU A 18 37.83 6.44 -1.09
CA GLU A 18 36.61 6.63 -1.88
C GLU A 18 36.90 6.95 -3.36
N SER A 19 37.93 7.75 -3.66
CA SER A 19 38.32 8.07 -5.04
C SER A 19 38.99 6.89 -5.75
N THR A 20 39.77 6.08 -5.06
CA THR A 20 40.37 4.86 -5.67
C THR A 20 39.36 3.76 -5.92
N ALA A 21 38.33 3.61 -5.05
CA ALA A 21 37.23 2.68 -5.28
C ALA A 21 36.40 3.05 -6.52
N VAL A 22 36.13 4.34 -6.72
CA VAL A 22 35.42 4.84 -7.90
C VAL A 22 36.21 4.64 -9.18
N ILE A 23 37.53 4.85 -9.18
CA ILE A 23 38.42 4.65 -10.34
C ILE A 23 38.54 3.16 -10.71
N LEU A 24 38.61 2.27 -9.73
CA LEU A 24 38.68 0.81 -9.99
C LEU A 24 37.37 0.28 -10.56
N ILE A 25 36.22 0.82 -10.15
CA ILE A 25 34.92 0.45 -10.72
C ILE A 25 34.80 0.95 -12.17
N ILE A 26 35.29 2.14 -12.48
CA ILE A 26 35.28 2.69 -13.85
C ILE A 26 36.19 1.88 -14.77
N TYR A 27 37.36 1.48 -14.32
CA TYR A 27 38.32 0.64 -15.12
C TYR A 27 37.83 -0.80 -15.31
N GLY A 28 37.14 -1.38 -14.32
CA GLY A 28 36.55 -2.73 -14.43
C GLY A 28 35.41 -2.81 -15.44
N VAL A 29 34.67 -1.73 -15.63
CA VAL A 29 33.53 -1.66 -16.58
C VAL A 29 33.99 -1.45 -18.04
N PHE A 30 35.20 -0.89 -18.27
CA PHE A 30 35.71 -0.64 -19.61
C PHE A 30 36.49 -1.86 -20.21
N SER A 31 36.87 -2.81 -19.40
CA SER A 31 37.66 -3.97 -19.86
C SER A 31 36.88 -5.25 -20.21
N ALA A 32 35.58 -5.25 -19.90
CA ALA A 32 34.69 -6.37 -20.26
C ALA A 32 33.47 -5.83 -20.97
N GLY A 33 33.27 -6.15 -22.23
CA GLY A 33 32.07 -5.86 -23.02
C GLY A 33 30.82 -6.52 -22.43
N GLY A 34 30.41 -6.11 -21.25
CA GLY A 34 29.32 -6.65 -20.48
C GLY A 34 27.99 -5.89 -20.69
N HIS A 35 26.95 -6.64 -20.78
CA HIS A 35 25.59 -6.29 -21.14
C HIS A 35 24.97 -5.14 -20.31
N ILE A 36 24.05 -4.42 -20.94
CA ILE A 36 23.22 -3.33 -20.35
C ILE A 36 22.54 -3.75 -19.04
N LYS A 37 22.29 -5.03 -18.83
CA LYS A 37 21.70 -5.60 -17.61
C LYS A 37 22.62 -5.43 -16.39
N ASP A 38 23.92 -5.73 -16.53
CA ASP A 38 24.89 -5.62 -15.42
C ASP A 38 25.07 -4.16 -14.96
N ARG A 39 24.87 -3.21 -15.89
CA ARG A 39 24.95 -1.78 -15.60
C ARG A 39 23.76 -1.29 -14.77
N LYS A 40 22.56 -1.82 -15.04
CA LYS A 40 21.36 -1.50 -14.27
C LYS A 40 21.44 -2.06 -12.85
N ASP A 41 21.96 -3.28 -12.71
CA ASP A 41 22.10 -3.95 -11.42
C ASP A 41 23.17 -3.28 -10.55
N ALA A 42 24.27 -2.79 -11.15
CA ALA A 42 25.31 -2.04 -10.45
C ALA A 42 24.81 -0.66 -9.97
N ILE A 43 24.01 0.06 -10.78
CA ILE A 43 23.39 1.34 -10.39
C ILE A 43 22.41 1.11 -9.26
N LYS A 44 21.59 0.06 -9.33
CA LYS A 44 20.62 -0.29 -8.29
C LYS A 44 21.29 -0.64 -6.95
N GLN A 45 22.43 -1.36 -7.00
CA GLN A 45 23.22 -1.66 -5.81
C GLN A 45 23.87 -0.40 -5.20
N GLN A 46 24.32 0.55 -6.03
CA GLN A 46 24.87 1.81 -5.53
C GLN A 46 23.81 2.73 -4.89
N GLU A 47 22.60 2.74 -5.45
CA GLU A 47 21.48 3.49 -4.88
C GLU A 47 21.02 2.85 -3.56
N MET A 48 20.99 1.53 -3.48
CA MET A 48 20.68 0.82 -2.23
C MET A 48 21.74 1.07 -1.15
N ALA A 49 23.02 1.03 -1.50
CA ALA A 49 24.11 1.31 -0.55
C ALA A 49 24.10 2.76 -0.03
N LYS A 50 23.75 3.74 -0.88
CA LYS A 50 23.57 5.13 -0.47
C LYS A 50 22.36 5.32 0.44
N GLN A 51 21.29 4.58 0.22
CA GLN A 51 20.12 4.58 1.09
C GLN A 51 20.42 3.93 2.45
N GLU A 52 21.22 2.87 2.47
CA GLU A 52 21.67 2.25 3.72
C GLU A 52 22.59 3.17 4.53
N GLU A 53 23.53 3.88 3.88
CA GLU A 53 24.37 4.89 4.55
C GLU A 53 23.55 6.08 5.10
N GLN A 54 22.56 6.58 4.35
CA GLN A 54 21.65 7.62 4.85
C GLN A 54 20.78 7.12 6.01
N ASN A 55 20.35 5.85 5.98
CA ASN A 55 19.63 5.24 7.09
C ASN A 55 20.52 5.02 8.33
N GLU A 56 21.82 4.77 8.18
CA GLU A 56 22.74 4.66 9.31
C GLU A 56 23.13 6.02 9.91
N GLU A 57 23.23 7.06 9.10
CA GLU A 57 23.44 8.43 9.60
C GLU A 57 22.22 8.94 10.37
N ASN A 58 21.02 8.67 9.89
CA ASN A 58 19.76 8.99 10.59
C ASN A 58 19.54 8.18 11.89
N LYS A 59 20.17 7.02 12.04
CA LYS A 59 20.14 6.24 13.29
C LYS A 59 20.89 6.89 14.47
N LYS A 60 21.72 7.91 14.22
CA LYS A 60 22.52 8.55 15.27
C LYS A 60 21.84 9.70 15.99
N GLU A 61 20.62 10.07 15.62
CA GLU A 61 19.83 11.14 16.25
C GLU A 61 18.46 10.70 16.76
N GLU A 62 18.25 9.41 17.04
CA GLU A 62 17.07 9.05 17.82
C GLU A 62 17.25 9.56 19.25
N PRO A 63 16.39 10.48 19.73
CA PRO A 63 16.41 10.88 21.14
C PRO A 63 16.12 9.62 21.97
N VAL A 64 16.87 9.42 23.04
CA VAL A 64 16.58 8.41 24.07
C VAL A 64 15.18 8.69 24.61
N VAL A 65 14.20 8.01 24.04
CA VAL A 65 12.81 8.11 24.49
C VAL A 65 12.76 7.39 25.84
N GLU A 66 12.66 8.17 26.91
CA GLU A 66 12.25 7.66 28.22
C GLU A 66 11.04 6.74 28.03
N ASN A 67 10.91 5.71 28.85
CA ASN A 67 9.88 4.66 28.83
C ASN A 67 8.46 5.19 29.15
N ARG A 68 8.11 6.41 28.70
CA ARG A 68 6.77 6.99 28.84
C ARG A 68 5.99 6.92 27.53
N LYS A 69 4.70 6.79 27.64
CA LYS A 69 3.81 6.93 26.47
C LYS A 69 3.87 8.36 25.93
N LEU A 70 3.92 8.49 24.62
CA LEU A 70 3.83 9.78 23.94
C LEU A 70 2.40 10.34 24.09
N SER A 71 2.27 11.64 24.20
CA SER A 71 1.00 12.34 23.98
C SER A 71 0.59 12.22 22.51
N ASP A 72 -0.67 12.49 22.19
CA ASP A 72 -1.17 12.45 20.81
C ASP A 72 -0.39 13.42 19.90
N THR A 73 0.02 14.59 20.42
CA THR A 73 0.85 15.55 19.66
C THR A 73 2.23 14.97 19.34
N GLU A 74 2.92 14.44 20.34
CA GLU A 74 4.24 13.81 20.15
C GLU A 74 4.17 12.59 19.23
N LEU A 75 3.07 11.84 19.31
CA LEU A 75 2.81 10.71 18.44
C LEU A 75 2.60 11.16 16.98
N ASN A 76 1.80 12.21 16.76
CA ASN A 76 1.64 12.81 15.43
C ASN A 76 2.99 13.26 14.86
N GLU A 77 3.80 13.98 15.63
CA GLU A 77 5.14 14.42 15.19
C GLU A 77 6.07 13.23 14.87
N ALA A 78 5.98 12.14 15.62
CA ALA A 78 6.76 10.94 15.35
C ALA A 78 6.33 10.27 14.04
N LEU A 79 5.01 10.22 13.76
CA LEU A 79 4.46 9.69 12.52
C LEU A 79 4.78 10.61 11.32
N ASP A 80 4.70 11.94 11.50
CA ASP A 80 5.10 12.91 10.46
C ASP A 80 6.56 12.69 10.05
N ARG A 81 7.47 12.51 11.02
CA ARG A 81 8.89 12.22 10.70
C ARG A 81 9.07 10.92 9.91
N VAL A 82 8.27 9.89 10.19
CA VAL A 82 8.29 8.65 9.40
C VAL A 82 7.89 8.93 7.95
N ILE A 83 6.81 9.68 7.73
CA ILE A 83 6.33 9.96 6.37
C ILE A 83 7.33 10.80 5.58
N GLU A 84 7.86 11.86 6.20
CA GLU A 84 8.80 12.77 5.55
C GLU A 84 10.11 12.09 5.12
N GLN A 85 10.54 11.02 5.81
CA GLN A 85 11.71 10.23 5.40
C GLN A 85 11.54 9.58 4.02
N TYR A 86 10.31 9.29 3.59
CA TYR A 86 10.00 8.61 2.33
C TYR A 86 9.38 9.51 1.28
N LYS A 87 8.71 10.59 1.70
CA LYS A 87 7.91 11.44 0.80
C LYS A 87 8.77 12.15 -0.26
N GLY A 88 9.84 12.83 0.16
CA GLY A 88 10.62 13.67 -0.75
C GLY A 88 9.71 14.65 -1.50
N ASN A 89 9.80 14.69 -2.84
CA ASN A 89 8.92 15.48 -3.71
C ASN A 89 7.69 14.71 -4.22
N ASN A 90 7.38 13.56 -3.62
CA ASN A 90 6.30 12.68 -4.05
C ASN A 90 5.05 12.86 -3.18
N GLU A 91 3.95 12.22 -3.59
CA GLU A 91 2.69 12.30 -2.87
C GLU A 91 2.49 11.04 -2.02
N ILE A 92 2.20 11.23 -0.73
CA ILE A 92 1.83 10.17 0.20
C ILE A 92 0.60 10.63 0.97
N GLY A 93 -0.51 9.88 0.84
CA GLY A 93 -1.71 10.05 1.63
C GLY A 93 -1.83 8.91 2.64
N ILE A 94 -2.02 9.22 3.91
CA ILE A 94 -2.09 8.22 4.98
C ILE A 94 -3.30 8.46 5.86
N VAL A 95 -3.93 7.36 6.28
CA VAL A 95 -4.83 7.30 7.42
C VAL A 95 -4.42 6.12 8.30
N TYR A 96 -4.15 6.41 9.56
CA TYR A 96 -4.08 5.43 10.65
C TYR A 96 -5.24 5.67 11.61
N LYS A 97 -5.92 4.61 12.03
CA LYS A 97 -6.98 4.70 13.02
C LYS A 97 -7.00 3.49 13.92
N ASN A 98 -6.77 3.71 15.20
CA ASN A 98 -6.92 2.69 16.22
C ASN A 98 -8.40 2.56 16.61
N PHE A 99 -8.96 1.36 16.48
CA PHE A 99 -10.39 1.14 16.74
C PHE A 99 -10.71 1.02 18.23
N SER A 100 -9.73 0.69 19.06
CA SER A 100 -9.91 0.53 20.50
C SER A 100 -9.81 1.85 21.25
N THR A 101 -8.85 2.70 20.88
CA THR A 101 -8.62 4.00 21.56
C THR A 101 -9.35 5.16 20.88
N GLY A 102 -9.70 5.02 19.60
CA GLY A 102 -10.24 6.08 18.77
C GLY A 102 -9.19 7.03 18.21
N TYR A 103 -7.89 6.86 18.56
CA TYR A 103 -6.83 7.70 18.01
C TYR A 103 -6.79 7.60 16.48
N ARG A 104 -6.70 8.77 15.84
CA ARG A 104 -6.60 8.91 14.39
C ARG A 104 -5.45 9.83 14.02
N TYR A 105 -4.62 9.37 13.11
CA TYR A 105 -3.60 10.17 12.44
C TYR A 105 -3.87 10.17 10.95
N SER A 106 -3.67 11.30 10.29
CA SER A 106 -3.75 11.38 8.83
C SER A 106 -2.85 12.45 8.27
N GLN A 107 -2.39 12.23 7.04
CA GLN A 107 -1.69 13.20 6.23
C GLN A 107 -2.20 13.10 4.79
N GLU A 108 -2.47 14.22 4.10
CA GLU A 108 -2.98 14.28 2.72
C GLU A 108 -4.21 13.39 2.47
N ASP A 109 -5.04 13.18 3.51
CA ASP A 109 -6.17 12.26 3.46
C ASP A 109 -7.34 12.74 2.58
N ASN A 110 -7.38 14.02 2.21
CA ASN A 110 -8.33 14.60 1.27
C ASN A 110 -7.77 14.79 -0.14
N HIS A 111 -6.51 14.42 -0.38
CA HIS A 111 -5.92 14.41 -1.72
C HIS A 111 -6.47 13.25 -2.53
N TYR A 112 -6.79 13.49 -3.82
CA TYR A 112 -7.27 12.47 -4.73
C TYR A 112 -6.12 11.68 -5.34
N PHE A 113 -6.12 10.37 -5.11
CA PHE A 113 -5.22 9.41 -5.75
C PHE A 113 -5.99 8.57 -6.77
N THR A 114 -5.31 8.05 -7.79
CA THR A 114 -5.87 7.00 -8.64
C THR A 114 -6.05 5.74 -7.78
N ALA A 115 -7.29 5.33 -7.53
CA ALA A 115 -7.59 4.27 -6.56
C ALA A 115 -6.93 2.91 -6.91
N ALA A 116 -6.65 2.69 -8.19
CA ALA A 116 -6.23 1.38 -8.70
C ALA A 116 -7.15 0.27 -8.17
N SER A 117 -6.60 -0.88 -7.76
CA SER A 117 -7.40 -2.00 -7.28
C SER A 117 -7.91 -1.85 -5.84
N THR A 118 -7.58 -0.79 -5.10
CA THR A 118 -8.14 -0.60 -3.74
C THR A 118 -9.65 -0.38 -3.77
N ILE A 119 -10.19 0.16 -4.87
CA ILE A 119 -11.62 0.38 -5.06
C ILE A 119 -12.45 -0.92 -5.08
N LYS A 120 -11.82 -2.06 -5.36
CA LYS A 120 -12.49 -3.37 -5.41
C LYS A 120 -13.14 -3.76 -4.08
N VAL A 121 -12.64 -3.22 -2.96
CA VAL A 121 -13.27 -3.38 -1.64
C VAL A 121 -14.68 -2.78 -1.62
N VAL A 122 -14.86 -1.60 -2.23
CA VAL A 122 -16.17 -0.93 -2.37
C VAL A 122 -17.14 -1.80 -3.16
N TYR A 123 -16.68 -2.38 -4.27
CA TYR A 123 -17.48 -3.29 -5.10
C TYR A 123 -17.93 -4.51 -4.30
N ALA A 124 -17.00 -5.18 -3.65
CA ALA A 124 -17.29 -6.38 -2.88
C ALA A 124 -18.28 -6.13 -1.75
N MET A 125 -18.06 -5.08 -0.95
CA MET A 125 -18.96 -4.74 0.16
C MET A 125 -20.39 -4.48 -0.32
N LYS A 126 -20.57 -3.72 -1.39
CA LYS A 126 -21.89 -3.46 -1.95
C LYS A 126 -22.55 -4.74 -2.47
N ILE A 127 -21.79 -5.63 -3.11
CA ILE A 127 -22.32 -6.91 -3.60
C ILE A 127 -22.75 -7.79 -2.42
N TYR A 128 -21.95 -7.90 -1.37
CA TYR A 128 -22.31 -8.65 -0.15
C TYR A 128 -23.52 -8.03 0.57
N ASP A 129 -23.66 -6.70 0.58
CA ASP A 129 -24.86 -6.04 1.10
C ASP A 129 -26.12 -6.46 0.34
N ARG A 130 -26.03 -6.61 -0.99
CA ARG A 130 -27.13 -7.09 -1.82
C ARG A 130 -27.42 -8.59 -1.61
N ILE A 131 -26.37 -9.41 -1.41
CA ILE A 131 -26.55 -10.83 -1.07
C ILE A 131 -27.29 -10.95 0.26
N ARG A 132 -26.92 -10.18 1.28
CA ARG A 132 -27.61 -10.20 2.59
C ARG A 132 -29.06 -9.74 2.53
N LYS A 133 -29.40 -8.83 1.62
CA LYS A 133 -30.77 -8.38 1.39
C LYS A 133 -31.60 -9.41 0.59
N GLY A 134 -30.98 -10.50 0.13
CA GLY A 134 -31.63 -11.49 -0.73
C GLY A 134 -31.83 -11.04 -2.18
N GLU A 135 -31.20 -9.92 -2.59
CA GLU A 135 -31.27 -9.42 -3.96
C GLU A 135 -30.36 -10.22 -4.91
N LEU A 136 -29.33 -10.86 -4.37
CA LEU A 136 -28.36 -11.69 -5.08
C LEU A 136 -28.12 -12.99 -4.31
N SER A 137 -27.81 -14.07 -5.03
CA SER A 137 -27.31 -15.31 -4.43
C SER A 137 -25.82 -15.43 -4.66
N LYS A 138 -25.03 -15.76 -3.62
CA LYS A 138 -23.59 -16.03 -3.79
C LYS A 138 -23.31 -17.22 -4.71
N ASN A 139 -24.31 -18.09 -4.90
CA ASN A 139 -24.25 -19.24 -5.80
C ASN A 139 -24.80 -18.92 -7.21
N ALA A 140 -25.21 -17.68 -7.50
CA ALA A 140 -25.65 -17.29 -8.83
C ALA A 140 -24.53 -17.49 -9.86
N ASP A 141 -24.89 -17.89 -11.07
CA ASP A 141 -23.95 -18.01 -12.17
C ASP A 141 -23.71 -16.64 -12.81
N ILE A 142 -22.45 -16.25 -12.89
CA ILE A 142 -21.96 -15.06 -13.59
C ILE A 142 -21.34 -15.56 -14.90
N PHE A 143 -21.96 -15.22 -16.01
CA PHE A 143 -21.53 -15.66 -17.32
C PHE A 143 -20.29 -14.88 -17.79
N TYR A 144 -19.31 -15.62 -18.30
CA TYR A 144 -18.13 -15.05 -18.93
C TYR A 144 -18.46 -14.58 -20.35
N ASN A 145 -17.79 -13.52 -20.76
CA ASN A 145 -17.77 -13.05 -22.15
C ASN A 145 -16.37 -12.50 -22.43
N GLU A 146 -15.82 -12.75 -23.60
CA GLU A 146 -14.47 -12.31 -24.00
C GLU A 146 -14.26 -10.80 -23.88
N LYS A 147 -15.33 -10.00 -24.01
CA LYS A 147 -15.25 -8.54 -23.79
C LYS A 147 -14.84 -8.12 -22.38
N PHE A 148 -14.92 -9.03 -21.41
CA PHE A 148 -14.51 -8.79 -20.03
C PHE A 148 -13.04 -9.14 -19.78
N LEU A 149 -12.40 -9.85 -20.72
CA LEU A 149 -11.00 -10.24 -20.59
C LEU A 149 -10.13 -8.98 -20.49
N GLU A 150 -9.32 -8.94 -19.46
CA GLU A 150 -8.35 -7.88 -19.22
C GLU A 150 -7.08 -8.51 -18.64
N ASP A 151 -5.93 -8.12 -19.17
CA ASP A 151 -4.63 -8.60 -18.71
C ASP A 151 -4.40 -8.23 -17.24
N GLY A 152 -3.63 -9.06 -16.57
CA GLY A 152 -3.28 -8.88 -15.17
C GLY A 152 -3.23 -10.20 -14.41
N ASN A 153 -3.43 -10.10 -13.09
CA ASN A 153 -3.39 -11.23 -12.20
C ASN A 153 -4.77 -11.88 -12.05
N GLY A 154 -4.79 -13.06 -11.48
CA GLY A 154 -6.02 -13.77 -11.13
C GLY A 154 -6.26 -15.06 -11.88
N GLN A 155 -7.08 -15.91 -11.26
CA GLN A 155 -7.34 -17.24 -11.76
C GLN A 155 -8.28 -17.23 -12.99
N ILE A 156 -9.23 -16.27 -13.03
CA ILE A 156 -10.12 -16.14 -14.17
C ILE A 156 -9.35 -15.56 -15.35
N THR A 157 -8.51 -14.54 -15.11
CA THR A 157 -7.68 -13.93 -16.17
C THR A 157 -6.70 -14.93 -16.78
N ASN A 158 -6.02 -15.75 -15.99
CA ASN A 158 -4.83 -16.50 -16.44
C ASN A 158 -5.12 -17.99 -16.77
N ASN A 159 -6.30 -18.52 -16.46
CA ASN A 159 -6.63 -19.91 -16.76
C ASN A 159 -7.62 -20.03 -17.94
N GLU A 160 -7.86 -21.27 -18.36
CA GLU A 160 -8.90 -21.60 -19.33
C GLU A 160 -10.27 -21.08 -18.88
N LYS A 161 -10.99 -20.42 -19.78
CA LYS A 161 -12.27 -19.78 -19.46
C LYS A 161 -13.40 -20.80 -19.45
N LYS A 162 -14.29 -20.65 -18.46
CA LYS A 162 -15.55 -21.39 -18.37
C LYS A 162 -16.69 -20.50 -18.85
N ASP A 163 -17.80 -21.09 -19.26
CA ASP A 163 -19.00 -20.36 -19.65
C ASP A 163 -19.54 -19.48 -18.51
N SER A 164 -19.43 -19.97 -17.28
CA SER A 164 -19.85 -19.24 -16.08
C SER A 164 -19.03 -19.60 -14.84
N TYR A 165 -19.11 -18.73 -13.85
CA TYR A 165 -18.51 -18.91 -12.52
C TYR A 165 -19.52 -18.52 -11.44
N LYS A 166 -19.45 -19.12 -10.27
CA LYS A 166 -20.29 -18.71 -9.13
C LYS A 166 -19.90 -17.29 -8.67
N LEU A 167 -20.90 -16.49 -8.30
CA LEU A 167 -20.69 -15.10 -7.89
C LEU A 167 -19.62 -14.97 -6.78
N ASP A 168 -19.68 -15.85 -5.77
CA ASP A 168 -18.70 -15.80 -4.68
C ASP A 168 -17.26 -16.10 -5.16
N TYR A 169 -17.10 -17.02 -6.12
CA TYR A 169 -15.80 -17.30 -6.74
C TYR A 169 -15.28 -16.09 -7.55
N VAL A 170 -16.18 -15.37 -8.25
CA VAL A 170 -15.78 -14.15 -8.98
C VAL A 170 -15.35 -13.06 -7.99
N ILE A 171 -16.09 -12.88 -6.87
CA ILE A 171 -15.71 -11.93 -5.81
C ILE A 171 -14.37 -12.33 -5.19
N GLN A 172 -14.16 -13.62 -4.91
CA GLN A 172 -12.86 -14.10 -4.40
C GLN A 172 -11.72 -13.70 -5.34
N ASN A 173 -11.87 -13.95 -6.64
CA ASN A 173 -10.85 -13.62 -7.62
C ASN A 173 -10.58 -12.11 -7.69
N MET A 174 -11.63 -11.29 -7.71
CA MET A 174 -11.50 -9.84 -7.69
C MET A 174 -10.73 -9.33 -6.46
N ILE A 175 -10.95 -9.92 -5.30
CA ILE A 175 -10.36 -9.44 -4.03
C ILE A 175 -9.02 -10.09 -3.76
N GLN A 176 -8.96 -11.44 -3.71
CA GLN A 176 -7.79 -12.19 -3.31
C GLN A 176 -6.64 -12.07 -4.33
N TYR A 177 -6.95 -12.22 -5.61
CA TYR A 177 -5.96 -12.19 -6.69
C TYR A 177 -5.95 -10.86 -7.46
N SER A 178 -6.79 -9.89 -7.07
CA SER A 178 -6.94 -8.63 -7.80
C SER A 178 -7.33 -8.78 -9.27
N ASP A 179 -8.02 -9.84 -9.63
CA ASP A 179 -8.39 -10.23 -10.99
C ASP A 179 -9.23 -9.15 -11.70
N ASN A 180 -8.71 -8.61 -12.80
CA ASN A 180 -9.38 -7.55 -13.56
C ASN A 180 -10.55 -8.11 -14.39
N THR A 181 -10.39 -9.30 -14.97
CA THR A 181 -11.49 -9.98 -15.69
C THR A 181 -12.66 -10.23 -14.74
N ALA A 182 -12.39 -10.73 -13.51
CA ALA A 182 -13.42 -10.89 -12.50
C ALA A 182 -14.13 -9.57 -12.16
N THR A 183 -13.36 -8.47 -12.08
CA THR A 183 -13.91 -7.13 -11.86
C THR A 183 -14.84 -6.72 -13.00
N ASN A 184 -14.42 -6.91 -14.26
CA ASN A 184 -15.22 -6.57 -15.43
C ASN A 184 -16.48 -7.43 -15.55
N MET A 185 -16.42 -8.69 -15.17
CA MET A 185 -17.60 -9.57 -15.10
C MET A 185 -18.66 -9.07 -14.11
N LEU A 186 -18.24 -8.43 -13.01
CA LEU A 186 -19.15 -7.90 -11.98
C LEU A 186 -19.62 -6.48 -12.29
N MET A 187 -18.75 -5.64 -12.82
CA MET A 187 -18.99 -4.20 -13.01
C MET A 187 -19.37 -3.82 -14.44
N GLY A 188 -19.09 -4.67 -15.40
CA GLY A 188 -19.33 -4.42 -16.83
C GLY A 188 -18.26 -3.54 -17.46
N ASN A 189 -18.29 -2.25 -17.21
CA ASN A 189 -17.31 -1.28 -17.72
C ASN A 189 -17.07 -0.14 -16.71
N SER A 190 -16.07 0.69 -16.96
CA SER A 190 -15.68 1.79 -16.07
C SER A 190 -16.81 2.80 -15.81
N ALA A 191 -17.66 3.08 -16.79
CA ALA A 191 -18.79 3.99 -16.62
C ALA A 191 -19.81 3.41 -15.63
N THR A 192 -20.17 2.13 -15.76
CA THR A 192 -21.05 1.43 -14.82
C THR A 192 -20.43 1.33 -13.43
N ALA A 193 -19.13 0.99 -13.37
CA ALA A 193 -18.37 0.92 -12.13
C ALA A 193 -18.35 2.25 -11.38
N SER A 194 -18.13 3.37 -12.08
CA SER A 194 -18.12 4.71 -11.46
C SER A 194 -19.46 5.08 -10.83
N VAL A 195 -20.56 4.84 -11.51
CA VAL A 195 -21.92 5.07 -10.99
C VAL A 195 -22.19 4.20 -9.76
N PHE A 196 -21.72 2.94 -9.80
CA PHE A 196 -21.86 2.00 -8.69
C PHE A 196 -21.13 2.50 -7.43
N VAL A 197 -19.88 2.99 -7.59
CA VAL A 197 -19.08 3.55 -6.49
C VAL A 197 -19.74 4.79 -5.90
N VAL A 198 -20.08 5.77 -6.75
CA VAL A 198 -20.72 7.03 -6.29
C VAL A 198 -21.98 6.73 -5.47
N LYS A 199 -22.83 5.84 -5.99
CA LYS A 199 -24.04 5.44 -5.28
C LYS A 199 -23.74 4.80 -3.93
N TYR A 200 -22.78 3.86 -3.87
CA TYR A 200 -22.48 3.19 -2.61
C TYR A 200 -21.85 4.13 -1.58
N LEU A 201 -20.92 4.97 -1.99
CA LEU A 201 -20.32 5.96 -1.10
C LEU A 201 -21.37 6.97 -0.58
N SER A 202 -22.31 7.38 -1.44
CA SER A 202 -23.43 8.22 -1.02
C SER A 202 -24.30 7.55 0.05
N GLU A 203 -24.55 6.24 -0.04
CA GLU A 203 -25.26 5.47 1.00
C GLU A 203 -24.48 5.44 2.33
N LEU A 204 -23.16 5.64 2.29
CA LEU A 204 -22.30 5.77 3.47
C LEU A 204 -22.12 7.22 3.96
N GLY A 205 -22.82 8.18 3.36
CA GLY A 205 -22.70 9.60 3.68
C GLY A 205 -21.47 10.28 3.09
N VAL A 206 -20.82 9.66 2.08
CA VAL A 206 -19.65 10.19 1.41
C VAL A 206 -20.02 10.69 0.02
N THR A 207 -19.64 11.93 -0.29
CA THR A 207 -19.84 12.52 -1.62
C THR A 207 -18.58 12.36 -2.47
N LEU A 208 -18.64 11.50 -3.49
CA LEU A 208 -17.61 11.39 -4.52
C LEU A 208 -18.13 12.02 -5.80
N PRO A 209 -17.47 13.06 -6.36
CA PRO A 209 -17.84 13.62 -7.66
C PRO A 209 -17.80 12.55 -8.75
N GLN A 210 -18.79 12.57 -9.68
CA GLN A 210 -18.88 11.59 -10.75
C GLN A 210 -17.65 11.63 -11.66
N GLU A 211 -17.07 12.80 -11.89
CA GLU A 211 -15.83 12.97 -12.67
C GLU A 211 -14.64 12.24 -12.02
N GLU A 212 -14.46 12.37 -10.71
CA GLU A 212 -13.40 11.68 -9.98
C GLU A 212 -13.61 10.15 -10.04
N ALA A 213 -14.84 9.69 -9.88
CA ALA A 213 -15.17 8.28 -10.00
C ALA A 213 -14.91 7.71 -11.41
N GLN A 214 -15.21 8.47 -12.47
CA GLN A 214 -14.92 8.08 -13.85
C GLN A 214 -13.42 7.94 -14.14
N ASN A 215 -12.62 8.78 -13.49
CA ASN A 215 -11.15 8.74 -13.55
C ASN A 215 -10.54 7.76 -12.54
N ASN A 216 -11.36 6.92 -11.90
CA ASN A 216 -10.94 5.99 -10.84
C ASN A 216 -10.14 6.69 -9.73
N ARG A 217 -10.56 7.89 -9.30
CA ARG A 217 -9.90 8.65 -8.26
C ARG A 217 -10.72 8.68 -6.97
N ILE A 218 -10.03 8.55 -5.85
CA ILE A 218 -10.61 8.53 -4.52
C ILE A 218 -9.65 9.14 -3.50
N THR A 219 -10.16 9.57 -2.35
CA THR A 219 -9.30 10.05 -1.26
C THR A 219 -9.15 8.99 -0.16
N PRO A 220 -8.01 8.97 0.57
CA PRO A 220 -7.85 8.11 1.74
C PRO A 220 -8.97 8.28 2.79
N ALA A 221 -9.46 9.52 2.99
CA ALA A 221 -10.57 9.80 3.91
C ALA A 221 -11.89 9.13 3.48
N MET A 222 -12.18 9.09 2.18
CA MET A 222 -13.35 8.34 1.68
C MET A 222 -13.22 6.85 1.93
N MET A 223 -12.03 6.29 1.70
CA MET A 223 -11.77 4.88 1.97
C MET A 223 -11.73 4.57 3.47
N GLU A 224 -11.36 5.50 4.33
CA GLU A 224 -11.51 5.35 5.79
C GLU A 224 -12.95 5.00 6.19
N VAL A 225 -13.95 5.65 5.58
CA VAL A 225 -15.36 5.35 5.86
C VAL A 225 -15.70 3.91 5.46
N VAL A 226 -15.24 3.49 4.29
CA VAL A 226 -15.46 2.12 3.75
C VAL A 226 -14.83 1.07 4.68
N TRP A 227 -13.56 1.23 5.01
CA TRP A 227 -12.82 0.30 5.86
C TRP A 227 -13.33 0.32 7.31
N THR A 228 -13.76 1.48 7.82
CA THR A 228 -14.39 1.59 9.15
C THR A 228 -15.71 0.81 9.21
N LYS A 229 -16.55 0.90 8.15
CA LYS A 229 -17.77 0.09 8.05
C LYS A 229 -17.42 -1.41 8.00
N LEU A 230 -16.46 -1.78 7.15
CA LEU A 230 -16.03 -3.18 7.03
C LEU A 230 -15.56 -3.74 8.39
N TYR A 231 -14.76 -3.00 9.14
CA TYR A 231 -14.30 -3.41 10.46
C TYR A 231 -15.46 -3.56 11.45
N LYS A 232 -16.31 -2.54 11.57
CA LYS A 232 -17.42 -2.51 12.54
C LYS A 232 -18.46 -3.60 12.26
N GLU A 233 -18.65 -3.93 11.01
CA GLU A 233 -19.65 -4.90 10.55
C GLU A 233 -19.03 -6.20 10.02
N ARG A 234 -17.79 -6.52 10.38
CA ARG A 234 -17.02 -7.64 9.82
C ARG A 234 -17.74 -8.99 9.89
N ASP A 235 -18.55 -9.18 10.91
CA ASP A 235 -19.36 -10.40 11.05
C ASP A 235 -20.41 -10.55 9.93
N LYS A 236 -20.70 -9.46 9.22
CA LYS A 236 -21.59 -9.44 8.06
C LYS A 236 -20.84 -9.70 6.74
N TYR A 237 -19.51 -9.72 6.76
CA TYR A 237 -18.64 -9.91 5.59
C TYR A 237 -17.55 -10.97 5.81
N PRO A 238 -17.88 -12.17 6.37
CA PRO A 238 -16.86 -13.14 6.76
C PRO A 238 -16.03 -13.64 5.58
N GLU A 239 -16.65 -13.88 4.41
CA GLU A 239 -15.95 -14.30 3.20
C GLU A 239 -15.03 -13.17 2.69
N LEU A 240 -15.50 -11.92 2.67
CA LEU A 240 -14.68 -10.78 2.23
C LEU A 240 -13.45 -10.61 3.11
N ILE A 241 -13.61 -10.65 4.44
CA ILE A 241 -12.46 -10.58 5.37
C ILE A 241 -11.48 -11.72 5.08
N LYS A 242 -11.97 -12.96 4.89
CA LYS A 242 -11.14 -14.11 4.55
C LYS A 242 -10.36 -13.89 3.23
N TYR A 243 -10.99 -13.33 2.20
CA TYR A 243 -10.32 -13.07 0.92
C TYR A 243 -9.26 -11.97 1.04
N LEU A 244 -9.51 -10.93 1.83
CA LEU A 244 -8.54 -9.88 2.14
C LEU A 244 -7.36 -10.41 2.98
N GLU A 245 -7.60 -11.33 3.92
CA GLU A 245 -6.56 -11.99 4.71
C GLU A 245 -5.64 -12.85 3.83
N ASN A 246 -6.19 -13.46 2.79
CA ASN A 246 -5.48 -14.34 1.86
C ASN A 246 -5.14 -13.64 0.52
N SER A 247 -5.06 -12.31 0.48
CA SER A 247 -4.63 -11.60 -0.73
C SER A 247 -3.18 -11.96 -1.07
N ASP A 248 -2.94 -12.32 -2.34
CA ASP A 248 -1.68 -12.93 -2.80
C ASP A 248 -0.61 -11.90 -3.21
N GLU A 249 -1.00 -10.68 -3.57
CA GLU A 249 -0.08 -9.70 -4.15
C GLU A 249 -0.12 -8.37 -3.41
N GLY A 250 0.97 -7.60 -3.55
CA GLY A 250 1.09 -6.30 -2.90
C GLY A 250 1.05 -6.41 -1.38
N GLU A 251 1.67 -7.43 -0.83
CA GLU A 251 1.64 -7.71 0.62
C GLU A 251 2.55 -6.79 1.43
N TRP A 252 2.69 -5.54 1.01
CA TRP A 252 3.68 -4.63 1.59
C TRP A 252 3.41 -4.32 3.05
N ILE A 253 2.15 -4.07 3.44
CA ILE A 253 1.78 -3.91 4.87
C ILE A 253 1.98 -5.23 5.61
N LYS A 254 1.56 -6.36 5.04
CA LYS A 254 1.75 -7.69 5.64
C LYS A 254 3.23 -8.02 5.85
N GLU A 255 4.09 -7.75 4.86
CA GLU A 255 5.53 -7.94 4.99
C GLU A 255 6.17 -7.00 6.02
N GLY A 256 5.65 -5.77 6.16
CA GLY A 256 6.09 -4.81 7.17
C GLY A 256 5.71 -5.23 8.61
N ILE A 257 4.62 -5.98 8.76
CA ILE A 257 4.03 -6.36 10.04
C ILE A 257 3.75 -7.89 10.07
N PRO A 258 4.77 -8.74 9.93
CA PRO A 258 4.60 -10.17 9.62
C PRO A 258 3.96 -11.00 10.74
N ASN A 259 3.89 -10.49 11.97
CA ASN A 259 3.44 -11.24 13.14
C ASN A 259 1.96 -10.98 13.49
N LYS A 260 1.22 -10.30 12.61
CA LYS A 260 -0.19 -9.97 12.83
C LYS A 260 -1.08 -10.55 11.74
N LYS A 261 -2.32 -10.81 12.10
CA LYS A 261 -3.36 -11.14 11.13
C LYS A 261 -3.80 -9.85 10.43
N ILE A 262 -3.78 -9.83 9.10
CA ILE A 262 -4.01 -8.61 8.31
C ILE A 262 -4.96 -8.92 7.16
N ALA A 263 -6.06 -8.17 7.08
CA ALA A 263 -6.94 -8.14 5.93
C ALA A 263 -6.57 -6.92 5.08
N SER A 264 -5.98 -7.13 3.90
CA SER A 264 -5.45 -6.04 3.07
C SER A 264 -5.91 -6.09 1.62
N LYS A 265 -5.90 -4.93 0.97
CA LYS A 265 -6.06 -4.81 -0.47
C LYS A 265 -5.09 -3.79 -1.02
N TYR A 266 -4.17 -4.26 -1.85
CA TYR A 266 -3.27 -3.39 -2.59
C TYR A 266 -3.91 -2.85 -3.87
N GLY A 267 -3.31 -1.82 -4.43
CA GLY A 267 -3.58 -1.27 -5.76
C GLY A 267 -2.30 -0.79 -6.41
N ALA A 268 -2.11 -1.14 -7.68
CA ALA A 268 -0.99 -0.67 -8.48
C ALA A 268 -1.47 -0.31 -9.88
N LEU A 269 -1.20 0.90 -10.31
CA LEU A 269 -1.46 1.39 -11.66
C LEU A 269 -0.51 2.54 -11.97
N ASP A 270 0.30 2.40 -13.03
CA ASP A 270 1.33 3.36 -13.43
C ASP A 270 2.27 3.71 -12.26
N ALA A 271 2.31 4.98 -11.85
CA ALA A 271 3.11 5.47 -10.74
C ALA A 271 2.37 5.41 -9.37
N ASN A 272 1.13 4.94 -9.35
CA ASN A 272 0.31 4.85 -8.15
C ASN A 272 0.42 3.47 -7.53
N TYR A 273 0.87 3.40 -6.28
CA TYR A 273 1.01 2.18 -5.50
C TYR A 273 0.37 2.42 -4.13
N HIS A 274 -0.53 1.54 -3.73
CA HIS A 274 -1.31 1.69 -2.51
C HIS A 274 -1.42 0.37 -1.79
N ASP A 275 -1.44 0.43 -0.46
CA ASP A 275 -1.86 -0.71 0.33
C ASP A 275 -2.78 -0.23 1.46
N THR A 276 -3.86 -0.96 1.67
CA THR A 276 -4.93 -0.60 2.59
C THR A 276 -5.31 -1.81 3.43
N ALA A 277 -5.34 -1.67 4.75
CA ALA A 277 -5.49 -2.82 5.64
C ALA A 277 -6.24 -2.54 6.93
N ILE A 278 -6.89 -3.59 7.46
CA ILE A 278 -7.19 -3.77 8.87
C ILE A 278 -6.13 -4.72 9.45
N VAL A 279 -5.46 -4.29 10.50
CA VAL A 279 -4.48 -5.06 11.24
C VAL A 279 -5.13 -5.52 12.54
N PHE A 280 -5.24 -6.83 12.74
CA PHE A 280 -5.82 -7.45 13.92
C PHE A 280 -4.74 -7.78 14.95
N GLY A 281 -5.02 -7.51 16.23
CA GLY A 281 -4.10 -7.75 17.33
C GLY A 281 -4.75 -7.41 18.67
N ASP A 282 -3.95 -7.14 19.70
CA ASP A 282 -4.46 -6.69 21.00
C ASP A 282 -5.26 -5.38 20.88
N LYS A 283 -4.87 -4.56 19.92
CA LYS A 283 -5.55 -3.32 19.55
C LYS A 283 -5.63 -3.27 18.03
N ASP A 284 -6.83 -3.56 17.53
CA ASP A 284 -7.09 -3.52 16.10
C ASP A 284 -6.99 -2.09 15.58
N TYR A 285 -6.41 -1.93 14.40
CA TYR A 285 -6.32 -0.65 13.72
C TYR A 285 -6.45 -0.77 12.21
N MET A 286 -6.73 0.34 11.57
CA MET A 286 -6.71 0.51 10.13
C MET A 286 -5.47 1.30 9.73
N LEU A 287 -4.83 0.90 8.63
CA LEU A 287 -3.74 1.63 7.97
C LEU A 287 -4.02 1.69 6.47
N LEU A 288 -4.15 2.89 5.94
CA LEU A 288 -4.33 3.17 4.52
C LEU A 288 -3.12 3.99 4.05
N ILE A 289 -2.40 3.49 3.05
CA ILE A 289 -1.23 4.16 2.46
C ILE A 289 -1.46 4.29 0.96
N TYR A 290 -1.57 5.52 0.50
CA TYR A 290 -1.71 5.90 -0.91
C TYR A 290 -0.47 6.64 -1.35
N THR A 291 0.10 6.29 -2.51
CA THR A 291 1.32 6.94 -3.01
C THR A 291 1.23 7.22 -4.50
N ASN A 292 1.89 8.30 -4.94
CA ASN A 292 2.10 8.60 -6.34
C ASN A 292 3.55 9.02 -6.57
N ASN A 293 4.19 8.43 -7.58
CA ASN A 293 5.60 8.61 -7.95
C ASN A 293 6.63 8.25 -6.86
N LEU A 294 6.24 7.50 -5.84
CA LEU A 294 7.15 7.13 -4.76
C LEU A 294 8.22 6.15 -5.27
N SER A 295 9.49 6.48 -5.06
CA SER A 295 10.60 5.58 -5.39
C SER A 295 10.54 4.30 -4.56
N ASN A 296 10.77 3.14 -5.20
CA ASN A 296 10.67 1.84 -4.53
C ASN A 296 9.38 1.68 -3.71
N SER A 297 8.24 2.05 -4.29
CA SER A 297 6.95 2.21 -3.60
C SER A 297 6.61 1.05 -2.67
N GLY A 298 6.76 -0.19 -3.12
CA GLY A 298 6.47 -1.36 -2.29
C GLY A 298 7.35 -1.44 -1.04
N GLN A 299 8.67 -1.26 -1.19
CA GLN A 299 9.58 -1.26 -0.05
C GLN A 299 9.34 -0.08 0.89
N SER A 300 9.02 1.09 0.34
CA SER A 300 8.68 2.28 1.12
C SER A 300 7.40 2.07 1.93
N ILE A 301 6.33 1.55 1.32
CA ILE A 301 5.08 1.20 2.01
C ILE A 301 5.33 0.20 3.14
N LYS A 302 6.10 -0.86 2.88
CA LYS A 302 6.51 -1.86 3.87
C LYS A 302 7.21 -1.21 5.08
N ASN A 303 8.19 -0.35 4.82
CA ASN A 303 8.97 0.32 5.86
C ASN A 303 8.12 1.32 6.66
N ILE A 304 7.26 2.09 5.99
CA ILE A 304 6.31 3.01 6.62
C ILE A 304 5.37 2.22 7.54
N ALA A 305 4.77 1.15 7.05
CA ALA A 305 3.86 0.31 7.82
C ALA A 305 4.54 -0.26 9.07
N LYS A 306 5.76 -0.79 8.94
CA LYS A 306 6.57 -1.30 10.04
C LYS A 306 6.80 -0.22 11.10
N LYS A 307 7.27 0.97 10.70
CA LYS A 307 7.58 2.06 11.64
C LYS A 307 6.33 2.58 12.34
N ILE A 308 5.21 2.72 11.62
CA ILE A 308 3.93 3.13 12.20
C ILE A 308 3.49 2.10 13.25
N ASP A 309 3.54 0.80 12.92
CA ASP A 309 3.17 -0.26 13.87
C ASP A 309 4.06 -0.26 15.13
N GLU A 310 5.38 -0.12 14.97
CA GLU A 310 6.33 -0.06 16.09
C GLU A 310 6.07 1.15 17.01
N ILE A 311 5.83 2.33 16.44
CA ILE A 311 5.57 3.55 17.21
C ILE A 311 4.22 3.46 17.94
N THR A 312 3.17 3.07 17.21
CA THR A 312 1.81 3.07 17.77
C THR A 312 1.60 1.96 18.80
N ASN A 313 2.18 0.78 18.60
CA ASN A 313 2.09 -0.30 19.60
C ASN A 313 2.75 0.04 20.93
N LYS A 314 3.85 0.80 20.92
CA LYS A 314 4.52 1.22 22.15
C LYS A 314 3.73 2.28 22.93
N ASN A 315 2.90 3.07 22.23
CA ASN A 315 2.27 4.27 22.77
C ASN A 315 0.76 4.15 23.00
N MET A 316 0.13 3.13 22.47
CA MET A 316 -1.31 2.85 22.66
C MET A 316 -1.55 1.67 23.59
#